data_8ecee121cbc45e82b869795f21e32466
#
_entry.id   8ecee121cbc45e82b869795f21e32466
#
_cell.length_a   1.000
_cell.length_b   1.000
_cell.length_c   1.000
_cell.angle_alpha   90.00
_cell.angle_beta   90.00
_cell.angle_gamma   90.00
#
_symmetry.space_group_name_H-M   'P 1'
#
loop_
_entity.id
_entity.type
_entity.pdbx_description
1 polymer ?
#
loop_
_entity_poly.entity_id
_entity_poly.type
_entity_poly.pdbx_seq_one_letter_code
_entity_poly.pdbx_strand_id
1 'polypeptide(L)'
;DEGTLTDAQALERVQKRLPNEHLRWLAKESLEHWHEYNIWAKPGMGELVKELKEKGYGIYLCSNCSVRLRVFEHEIPGIEYFDGTLVSAEEKLAKPNPAIYERLFEKFHLKAEECFFIDDRQDNIDSAKGCGMDGYCFADGNVERLRAYMEEMEIL
;
A
#
# COMPACT_ATOMS: atom_id res chain seq x y z
N ASP A 1 -1.98 9.12 -7.45
CA ASP A 1 -1.12 9.27 -6.25
C ASP A 1 0.40 9.24 -6.53
N GLU A 2 0.79 9.83 -7.65
CA GLU A 2 2.22 10.01 -7.99
C GLU A 2 2.84 11.27 -7.33
N GLY A 3 2.15 11.89 -6.37
CA GLY A 3 2.62 13.09 -5.67
C GLY A 3 2.85 14.31 -6.59
N THR A 4 2.10 14.40 -7.69
CA THR A 4 2.15 15.54 -8.62
C THR A 4 1.53 16.81 -8.02
N LEU A 5 0.66 16.65 -7.04
CA LEU A 5 0.03 17.72 -6.26
C LEU A 5 0.26 17.48 -4.77
N THR A 6 0.50 18.56 -4.04
CA THR A 6 0.40 18.50 -2.58
C THR A 6 -1.08 18.45 -2.15
N ASP A 7 -1.35 17.96 -0.93
CA ASP A 7 -2.71 17.93 -0.37
C ASP A 7 -3.33 19.35 -0.35
N ALA A 8 -2.55 20.37 -0.01
CA ALA A 8 -3.00 21.76 -0.03
C ALA A 8 -3.42 22.21 -1.44
N GLN A 9 -2.64 21.86 -2.47
CA GLN A 9 -2.97 22.17 -3.87
C GLN A 9 -4.20 21.39 -4.35
N ALA A 10 -4.32 20.12 -3.95
CA ALA A 10 -5.49 19.30 -4.27
C ALA A 10 -6.75 19.89 -3.62
N LEU A 11 -6.69 20.23 -2.33
CA LEU A 11 -7.78 20.84 -1.59
C LEU A 11 -8.18 22.20 -2.21
N GLU A 12 -7.23 23.06 -2.52
CA GLU A 12 -7.49 24.35 -3.17
C GLU A 12 -8.22 24.18 -4.50
N ARG A 13 -7.81 23.22 -5.34
CA ARG A 13 -8.46 22.93 -6.63
C ARG A 13 -9.91 22.46 -6.45
N VAL A 14 -10.16 21.62 -5.45
CA VAL A 14 -11.52 21.14 -5.12
C VAL A 14 -12.35 22.29 -4.59
N GLN A 15 -11.85 23.04 -3.63
CA GLN A 15 -12.59 24.14 -2.99
C GLN A 15 -12.99 25.26 -3.98
N LYS A 16 -12.14 25.56 -4.97
CA LYS A 16 -12.47 26.53 -6.04
C LYS A 16 -13.70 26.14 -6.88
N ARG A 17 -14.07 24.87 -6.92
CA ARG A 17 -15.22 24.35 -7.67
C ARG A 17 -16.49 24.23 -6.82
N LEU A 18 -16.37 24.40 -5.52
CA LEU A 18 -17.49 24.24 -4.58
C LEU A 18 -18.23 25.57 -4.36
N PRO A 19 -19.59 25.56 -4.40
CA PRO A 19 -20.40 26.78 -4.48
C PRO A 19 -20.49 27.56 -3.16
N ASN A 20 -20.23 26.93 -2.01
CA ASN A 20 -20.38 27.59 -0.70
C ASN A 20 -19.34 27.13 0.33
N GLU A 21 -19.25 27.89 1.44
CA GLU A 21 -18.26 27.64 2.49
C GLU A 21 -18.47 26.31 3.22
N HIS A 22 -19.70 25.88 3.40
CA HIS A 22 -20.00 24.61 4.06
C HIS A 22 -19.44 23.42 3.26
N LEU A 23 -19.61 23.40 1.95
CA LEU A 23 -19.02 22.35 1.10
C LEU A 23 -17.51 22.43 1.04
N ARG A 24 -16.92 23.63 1.09
CA ARG A 24 -15.47 23.80 1.16
C ARG A 24 -14.90 23.26 2.48
N TRP A 25 -15.60 23.51 3.58
CA TRP A 25 -15.25 22.92 4.89
C TRP A 25 -15.37 21.39 4.85
N LEU A 26 -16.49 20.85 4.34
CA LEU A 26 -16.66 19.39 4.20
C LEU A 26 -15.54 18.74 3.36
N ALA A 27 -15.12 19.40 2.27
CA ALA A 27 -14.02 18.89 1.45
C ALA A 27 -12.68 18.84 2.22
N LYS A 28 -12.44 19.82 3.09
CA LYS A 28 -11.28 19.84 3.97
C LYS A 28 -11.34 18.72 5.00
N GLU A 29 -12.44 18.60 5.75
CA GLU A 29 -12.66 17.54 6.72
C GLU A 29 -12.55 16.16 6.09
N SER A 30 -13.15 15.97 4.90
CA SER A 30 -13.07 14.71 4.16
C SER A 30 -11.62 14.34 3.76
N LEU A 31 -10.81 15.34 3.42
CA LEU A 31 -9.40 15.08 3.12
C LEU A 31 -8.60 14.79 4.39
N GLU A 32 -8.80 15.56 5.46
CA GLU A 32 -8.04 15.43 6.70
C GLU A 32 -8.34 14.12 7.43
N HIS A 33 -9.59 13.65 7.39
CA HIS A 33 -10.06 12.44 8.08
C HIS A 33 -10.32 11.25 7.14
N TRP A 34 -9.83 11.32 5.88
CA TRP A 34 -10.10 10.29 4.87
C TRP A 34 -9.75 8.87 5.36
N HIS A 35 -8.64 8.70 6.03
CA HIS A 35 -8.15 7.41 6.51
C HIS A 35 -9.06 6.79 7.57
N GLU A 36 -9.67 7.60 8.45
CA GLU A 36 -10.56 7.14 9.51
C GLU A 36 -11.83 6.45 8.96
N TYR A 37 -12.26 6.82 7.74
CA TYR A 37 -13.49 6.32 7.13
C TYR A 37 -13.27 5.34 5.98
N ASN A 38 -12.06 5.22 5.48
CA ASN A 38 -11.78 4.44 4.26
C ASN A 38 -10.73 3.34 4.45
N ILE A 39 -10.11 3.25 5.63
CA ILE A 39 -9.10 2.23 5.92
C ILE A 39 -9.57 1.38 7.08
N TRP A 40 -9.64 0.08 6.85
CA TRP A 40 -9.96 -0.90 7.89
C TRP A 40 -8.96 -2.04 7.87
N ALA A 41 -8.41 -2.35 9.04
CA ALA A 41 -7.58 -3.51 9.24
C ALA A 41 -8.35 -4.79 8.89
N LYS A 42 -7.73 -5.67 8.10
CA LYS A 42 -8.28 -7.01 7.86
C LYS A 42 -7.94 -7.89 9.06
N PRO A 43 -8.95 -8.49 9.71
CA PRO A 43 -8.71 -9.41 10.85
C PRO A 43 -7.72 -10.51 10.45
N GLY A 44 -6.74 -10.80 11.33
CA GLY A 44 -5.71 -11.82 11.09
C GLY A 44 -4.51 -11.34 10.27
N MET A 45 -4.54 -10.14 9.67
CA MET A 45 -3.41 -9.67 8.86
C MET A 45 -2.18 -9.35 9.73
N GLY A 46 -2.36 -8.73 10.89
CA GLY A 46 -1.25 -8.43 11.80
C GLY A 46 -0.55 -9.69 12.30
N GLU A 47 -1.33 -10.72 12.63
CA GLU A 47 -0.84 -12.02 13.05
C GLU A 47 -0.05 -12.71 11.92
N LEU A 48 -0.55 -12.64 10.68
CA LEU A 48 0.13 -13.17 9.51
C LEU A 48 1.48 -12.47 9.27
N VAL A 49 1.50 -11.14 9.33
CA VAL A 49 2.72 -10.33 9.18
C VAL A 49 3.75 -10.72 10.26
N LYS A 50 3.30 -10.83 11.52
CA LYS A 50 4.17 -11.27 12.62
C LYS A 50 4.75 -12.65 12.38
N GLU A 51 3.94 -13.62 11.97
CA GLU A 51 4.39 -14.99 11.70
C GLU A 51 5.43 -15.04 10.59
N LEU A 52 5.20 -14.31 9.49
CA LEU A 52 6.18 -14.20 8.41
C LEU A 52 7.50 -13.61 8.90
N LYS A 53 7.43 -12.59 9.74
CA LYS A 53 8.63 -11.99 10.35
C LYS A 53 9.39 -12.99 11.25
N GLU A 54 8.68 -13.77 12.05
CA GLU A 54 9.27 -14.79 12.92
C GLU A 54 9.92 -15.94 12.11
N LYS A 55 9.42 -16.21 10.91
CA LYS A 55 10.03 -17.13 9.94
C LYS A 55 11.26 -16.56 9.22
N GLY A 56 11.58 -15.29 9.44
CA GLY A 56 12.78 -14.62 8.89
C GLY A 56 12.55 -13.87 7.58
N TYR A 57 11.31 -13.69 7.15
CA TYR A 57 11.02 -12.90 5.96
C TYR A 57 11.23 -11.40 6.19
N GLY A 58 11.72 -10.70 5.17
CA GLY A 58 11.66 -9.25 5.08
C GLY A 58 10.26 -8.79 4.70
N ILE A 59 9.72 -7.80 5.43
CA ILE A 59 8.37 -7.28 5.20
C ILE A 59 8.45 -5.83 4.74
N TYR A 60 7.88 -5.54 3.58
CA TYR A 60 7.95 -4.21 2.97
C TYR A 60 6.57 -3.73 2.52
N LEU A 61 6.27 -2.45 2.74
CA LEU A 61 5.07 -1.82 2.22
C LEU A 61 5.39 -1.11 0.89
N CYS A 62 4.66 -1.44 -0.17
CA CYS A 62 4.66 -0.71 -1.44
C CYS A 62 3.24 -0.21 -1.73
N SER A 63 2.98 1.07 -1.49
CA SER A 63 1.64 1.64 -1.51
C SER A 63 1.46 2.77 -2.50
N ASN A 64 0.37 2.72 -3.29
CA ASN A 64 -0.13 3.87 -4.04
C ASN A 64 -0.90 4.79 -3.09
N CYS A 65 -0.17 5.69 -2.43
CA CYS A 65 -0.73 6.61 -1.45
C CYS A 65 -0.05 7.97 -1.53
N SER A 66 -0.74 9.00 -1.04
CA SER A 66 -0.13 10.31 -0.83
C SER A 66 0.84 10.27 0.37
N VAL A 67 1.61 11.33 0.55
CA VAL A 67 2.49 11.50 1.71
C VAL A 67 1.75 11.44 3.05
N ARG A 68 0.42 11.52 3.04
CA ARG A 68 -0.43 11.35 4.22
C ARG A 68 -0.36 9.96 4.84
N LEU A 69 0.14 8.94 4.12
CA LEU A 69 0.41 7.62 4.73
C LEU A 69 1.16 7.78 6.05
N ARG A 70 2.09 8.72 6.12
CA ARG A 70 2.90 8.98 7.31
C ARG A 70 2.09 9.41 8.54
N VAL A 71 0.86 9.92 8.34
CA VAL A 71 -0.03 10.32 9.43
C VAL A 71 -0.68 9.11 10.10
N PHE A 72 -1.01 8.08 9.34
CA PHE A 72 -1.77 6.91 9.82
C PHE A 72 -1.03 5.57 9.66
N GLU A 73 0.23 5.56 9.20
CA GLU A 73 0.98 4.30 9.03
C GLU A 73 1.08 3.47 10.32
N HIS A 74 1.04 4.13 11.49
CA HIS A 74 1.04 3.47 12.79
C HIS A 74 -0.23 2.65 13.07
N GLU A 75 -1.31 2.85 12.30
CA GLU A 75 -2.56 2.09 12.38
C GLU A 75 -2.54 0.83 11.49
N ILE A 76 -1.51 0.66 10.63
CA ILE A 76 -1.39 -0.52 9.78
C ILE A 76 -1.06 -1.74 10.64
N PRO A 77 -1.86 -2.83 10.57
CA PRO A 77 -1.62 -4.03 11.38
C PRO A 77 -0.25 -4.62 11.13
N GLY A 78 0.54 -4.76 12.21
CA GLY A 78 1.89 -5.34 12.14
C GLY A 78 2.95 -4.41 11.56
N ILE A 79 2.69 -3.10 11.47
CA ILE A 79 3.66 -2.13 10.92
C ILE A 79 5.02 -2.16 11.65
N GLU A 80 5.03 -2.51 12.93
CA GLU A 80 6.24 -2.66 13.74
C GLU A 80 7.17 -3.77 13.25
N TYR A 81 6.68 -4.68 12.41
CA TYR A 81 7.46 -5.77 11.80
C TYR A 81 7.98 -5.43 10.41
N PHE A 82 7.60 -4.27 9.85
CA PHE A 82 8.03 -3.89 8.50
C PHE A 82 9.47 -3.37 8.50
N ASP A 83 10.24 -3.84 7.51
CA ASP A 83 11.65 -3.45 7.31
C ASP A 83 11.78 -2.18 6.46
N GLY A 84 10.70 -1.79 5.76
CA GLY A 84 10.69 -0.57 4.97
C GLY A 84 9.38 -0.26 4.29
N THR A 85 9.24 1.01 3.90
CA THR A 85 8.07 1.51 3.19
C THR A 85 8.47 2.27 1.93
N LEU A 86 7.73 2.02 0.84
CA LEU A 86 7.81 2.74 -0.41
C LEU A 86 6.44 3.32 -0.74
N VAL A 87 6.38 4.65 -0.82
CA VAL A 87 5.13 5.40 -1.04
C VAL A 87 5.20 6.07 -2.41
N SER A 88 4.20 5.83 -3.25
CA SER A 88 4.15 6.32 -4.63
C SER A 88 4.36 7.83 -4.74
N ALA A 89 3.75 8.61 -3.84
CA ALA A 89 3.88 10.07 -3.85
C ALA A 89 5.30 10.56 -3.50
N GLU A 90 6.06 9.81 -2.70
CA GLU A 90 7.44 10.13 -2.36
C GLU A 90 8.39 9.80 -3.51
N GLU A 91 8.19 8.65 -4.16
CA GLU A 91 9.05 8.18 -5.25
C GLU A 91 8.66 8.75 -6.62
N LYS A 92 7.51 9.41 -6.75
CA LYS A 92 6.93 9.90 -8.02
C LYS A 92 6.65 8.78 -9.03
N LEU A 93 6.38 7.59 -8.52
CA LEU A 93 6.07 6.38 -9.26
C LEU A 93 4.84 5.73 -8.65
N ALA A 94 3.99 5.10 -9.46
CA ALA A 94 2.79 4.43 -8.97
C ALA A 94 2.60 3.07 -9.65
N LYS A 95 2.12 2.08 -8.90
CA LYS A 95 1.63 0.80 -9.45
C LYS A 95 0.47 1.06 -10.43
N PRO A 96 0.36 0.38 -11.54
CA PRO A 96 1.12 -0.79 -11.99
C PRO A 96 2.35 -0.47 -12.86
N ASN A 97 2.91 0.74 -12.83
CA ASN A 97 4.11 1.05 -13.60
C ASN A 97 5.29 0.17 -13.11
N PRO A 98 5.98 -0.60 -13.99
CA PRO A 98 7.12 -1.43 -13.62
C PRO A 98 8.22 -0.71 -12.83
N ALA A 99 8.43 0.56 -13.12
CA ALA A 99 9.48 1.37 -12.48
C ALA A 99 9.34 1.45 -10.93
N ILE A 100 8.12 1.30 -10.37
CA ILE A 100 7.95 1.32 -8.91
C ILE A 100 8.50 0.04 -8.27
N TYR A 101 8.37 -1.11 -8.95
CA TYR A 101 8.90 -2.39 -8.47
C TYR A 101 10.42 -2.42 -8.60
N GLU A 102 10.97 -1.92 -9.72
CA GLU A 102 12.41 -1.76 -9.88
C GLU A 102 12.98 -0.86 -8.76
N ARG A 103 12.29 0.24 -8.47
CA ARG A 103 12.65 1.14 -7.36
C ARG A 103 12.57 0.47 -5.99
N LEU A 104 11.58 -0.43 -5.77
CA LEU A 104 11.48 -1.24 -4.55
C LEU A 104 12.71 -2.14 -4.38
N PHE A 105 13.09 -2.86 -5.45
CA PHE A 105 14.26 -3.74 -5.43
C PHE A 105 15.55 -2.95 -5.16
N GLU A 106 15.73 -1.84 -5.84
CA GLU A 106 16.91 -0.97 -5.65
C GLU A 106 17.00 -0.43 -4.23
N LYS A 107 15.88 0.13 -3.72
CA LYS A 107 15.83 0.81 -2.41
C LYS A 107 16.13 -0.13 -1.24
N PHE A 108 15.67 -1.36 -1.32
CA PHE A 108 15.79 -2.34 -0.23
C PHE A 108 16.72 -3.50 -0.56
N HIS A 109 17.45 -3.43 -1.67
CA HIS A 109 18.38 -4.45 -2.12
C HIS A 109 17.76 -5.85 -2.26
N LEU A 110 16.53 -5.88 -2.82
CA LEU A 110 15.78 -7.12 -3.01
C LEU A 110 16.08 -7.74 -4.37
N LYS A 111 15.95 -9.07 -4.44
CA LYS A 111 15.92 -9.80 -5.70
C LYS A 111 14.47 -10.16 -6.02
N ALA A 112 14.06 -9.87 -7.24
CA ALA A 112 12.66 -10.05 -7.65
C ALA A 112 12.17 -11.49 -7.44
N GLU A 113 12.99 -12.47 -7.81
CA GLU A 113 12.71 -13.91 -7.69
C GLU A 113 12.59 -14.42 -6.25
N GLU A 114 13.01 -13.63 -5.26
CA GLU A 114 12.89 -13.93 -3.83
C GLU A 114 11.69 -13.18 -3.20
N CYS A 115 10.92 -12.42 -4.00
CA CYS A 115 9.83 -11.58 -3.52
C CYS A 115 8.46 -12.17 -3.86
N PHE A 116 7.55 -12.08 -2.89
CA PHE A 116 6.14 -12.41 -3.05
C PHE A 116 5.29 -11.16 -2.81
N PHE A 117 4.50 -10.74 -3.83
CA PHE A 117 3.74 -9.50 -3.78
C PHE A 117 2.26 -9.76 -3.50
N ILE A 118 1.69 -9.02 -2.55
CA ILE A 118 0.27 -9.10 -2.17
C ILE A 118 -0.36 -7.74 -2.44
N ASP A 119 -1.38 -7.71 -3.28
CA ASP A 119 -2.10 -6.48 -3.64
C ASP A 119 -3.56 -6.83 -3.96
N ASP A 120 -4.49 -5.92 -3.76
CA ASP A 120 -5.91 -6.12 -4.02
C ASP A 120 -6.29 -5.93 -5.51
N ARG A 121 -5.37 -5.43 -6.33
CA ARG A 121 -5.57 -5.16 -7.75
C ARG A 121 -4.80 -6.14 -8.63
N GLN A 122 -5.51 -6.80 -9.53
CA GLN A 122 -4.91 -7.78 -10.44
C GLN A 122 -3.86 -7.15 -11.36
N ASP A 123 -4.09 -5.92 -11.87
CA ASP A 123 -3.13 -5.22 -12.72
C ASP A 123 -1.80 -4.92 -12.01
N ASN A 124 -1.83 -4.68 -10.70
CA ASN A 124 -0.61 -4.53 -9.90
C ASN A 124 0.13 -5.87 -9.76
N ILE A 125 -0.61 -6.96 -9.53
CA ILE A 125 -0.02 -8.32 -9.46
C ILE A 125 0.59 -8.72 -10.80
N ASP A 126 -0.11 -8.49 -11.91
CA ASP A 126 0.36 -8.84 -13.26
C ASP A 126 1.66 -8.08 -13.59
N SER A 127 1.72 -6.80 -13.24
CA SER A 127 2.93 -5.99 -13.41
C SER A 127 4.08 -6.45 -12.51
N ALA A 128 3.81 -6.80 -11.25
CA ALA A 128 4.80 -7.35 -10.33
C ALA A 128 5.40 -8.66 -10.85
N LYS A 129 4.55 -9.56 -11.36
CA LYS A 129 4.99 -10.81 -12.01
C LYS A 129 5.81 -10.54 -13.29
N GLY A 130 5.43 -9.52 -14.05
CA GLY A 130 6.21 -9.04 -15.19
C GLY A 130 7.62 -8.55 -14.82
N CYS A 131 7.83 -8.12 -13.58
CA CYS A 131 9.12 -7.71 -13.01
C CYS A 131 9.89 -8.88 -12.35
N GLY A 132 9.35 -10.10 -12.36
CA GLY A 132 10.02 -11.32 -11.86
C GLY A 132 9.66 -11.70 -10.43
N MET A 133 8.74 -11.02 -9.77
CA MET A 133 8.15 -11.46 -8.48
C MET A 133 7.11 -12.55 -8.70
N ASP A 134 6.80 -13.32 -7.67
CA ASP A 134 5.52 -14.01 -7.57
C ASP A 134 4.52 -13.16 -6.76
N GLY A 135 3.24 -13.55 -6.73
CA GLY A 135 2.27 -12.77 -5.98
C GLY A 135 0.83 -13.29 -6.00
N TYR A 136 0.03 -12.72 -5.10
CA TYR A 136 -1.35 -13.08 -4.85
C TYR A 136 -2.28 -11.86 -4.95
N CYS A 137 -3.37 -11.97 -5.72
CA CYS A 137 -4.39 -10.93 -5.77
C CYS A 137 -5.36 -11.07 -4.58
N PHE A 138 -5.22 -10.17 -3.63
CA PHE A 138 -5.98 -10.14 -2.37
C PHE A 138 -7.30 -9.35 -2.48
N ALA A 139 -7.97 -9.41 -3.64
CA ALA A 139 -9.16 -8.62 -3.94
C ALA A 139 -10.36 -8.91 -3.02
N ASP A 140 -10.45 -10.14 -2.51
CA ASP A 140 -11.53 -10.55 -1.60
C ASP A 140 -11.28 -10.15 -0.12
N GLY A 141 -10.07 -9.71 0.22
CA GLY A 141 -9.68 -9.36 1.57
C GLY A 141 -9.73 -10.51 2.58
N ASN A 142 -9.69 -11.76 2.10
CA ASN A 142 -9.81 -12.96 2.94
C ASN A 142 -8.44 -13.49 3.35
N VAL A 143 -8.06 -13.20 4.61
CA VAL A 143 -6.74 -13.57 5.15
C VAL A 143 -6.56 -15.09 5.25
N GLU A 144 -7.62 -15.85 5.52
CA GLU A 144 -7.53 -17.32 5.58
C GLU A 144 -7.21 -17.94 4.22
N ARG A 145 -7.78 -17.38 3.14
CA ARG A 145 -7.44 -17.81 1.78
C ARG A 145 -6.02 -17.44 1.38
N LEU A 146 -5.56 -16.26 1.78
CA LEU A 146 -4.18 -15.85 1.57
C LEU A 146 -3.22 -16.79 2.29
N ARG A 147 -3.51 -17.14 3.56
CA ARG A 147 -2.72 -18.11 4.33
C ARG A 147 -2.65 -19.47 3.65
N ALA A 148 -3.81 -20.03 3.29
CA ALA A 148 -3.86 -21.32 2.61
C ALA A 148 -3.04 -21.33 1.31
N TYR A 149 -3.10 -20.24 0.54
CA TYR A 149 -2.26 -20.09 -0.66
C TYR A 149 -0.77 -20.04 -0.33
N MET A 150 -0.38 -19.31 0.72
CA MET A 150 1.01 -19.25 1.15
C MET A 150 1.54 -20.59 1.67
N GLU A 151 0.70 -21.38 2.35
CA GLU A 151 1.02 -22.75 2.77
C GLU A 151 1.23 -23.67 1.55
N GLU A 152 0.37 -23.58 0.53
CA GLU A 152 0.50 -24.33 -0.72
C GLU A 152 1.80 -23.97 -1.47
N MET A 153 2.23 -22.72 -1.38
CA MET A 153 3.47 -22.21 -1.96
C MET A 153 4.72 -22.42 -1.09
N GLU A 154 4.59 -23.12 0.03
CA GLU A 154 5.66 -23.37 1.01
C GLU A 154 6.30 -22.08 1.59
N ILE A 155 5.53 -21.00 1.66
CA ILE A 155 5.91 -19.73 2.29
C ILE A 155 5.64 -19.78 3.81
N LEU A 156 4.53 -20.43 4.22
CA LEU A 156 4.12 -20.59 5.61
C LEU A 156 4.38 -21.97 6.16
#